data_444caa50fba31ce6dde50eb77024c8af
#
_entry.id   444caa50fba31ce6dde50eb77024c8af
#
_cell.length_a   1.000
_cell.length_b   1.000
_cell.length_c   1.000
_cell.angle_alpha   90.00
_cell.angle_beta   90.00
_cell.angle_gamma   90.00
#
_symmetry.space_group_name_H-M   'P 1'
#
loop_
_entity.id
_entity.type
_entity.pdbx_description
1 polymer ?
#
loop_
_entity_poly.entity_id
_entity_poly.type
_entity_poly.pdbx_seq_one_letter_code
_entity_poly.pdbx_strand_id
1 'polypeptide(L)'
;MKRITINEEQAGLVYKNEQLIDVIFHGKHWFFLGEKIEKINLHEAVPKYSEQFFDNKAIKKHLEIITIADDELILVSEKDNFKNVLVPGVYAFWKDKHPFEFQKVSLTDYKIDNVAKVILEKIALQSFVRNYRIESYEKGLLFVDGKFTELLAPGNYYWWRNTQIITVVKGDIRQQTIEVLGQEILTKDKVQLRLNFAVQYRLFDFIKAYVDTKEYDKQLYVLIQMALRTLVGTLTFDELIDQKNEISTLVFEEIKEKATKIGVQVLDSGLKDIILPGEIRDIMNQVLVAEKRAQANSIMRREETAATRSLLNTAKLMEENQMLYKLKEMEYIEKIAEKINSISVSGSNNVVAELKQIFTK
;
A
#
# COMPACT_ATOMS: atom_id res chain seq x y z
N MET A 1 -71.34 -35.75 -2.22
CA MET A 1 -70.71 -34.63 -2.96
C MET A 1 -70.36 -33.52 -1.98
N LYS A 2 -69.15 -33.03 -2.04
CA LYS A 2 -68.72 -31.86 -1.30
C LYS A 2 -68.36 -30.73 -2.29
N ARG A 3 -68.53 -29.48 -1.86
CA ARG A 3 -68.21 -28.31 -2.67
C ARG A 3 -66.94 -27.67 -2.18
N ILE A 4 -66.05 -27.30 -3.09
CA ILE A 4 -64.83 -26.54 -2.85
C ILE A 4 -64.79 -25.31 -3.73
N THR A 5 -64.21 -24.22 -3.20
CA THR A 5 -63.94 -23.00 -3.97
C THR A 5 -62.43 -22.87 -4.15
N ILE A 6 -61.99 -22.71 -5.39
CA ILE A 6 -60.62 -22.40 -5.76
C ILE A 6 -60.53 -20.91 -6.06
N ASN A 7 -59.59 -20.22 -5.46
CA ASN A 7 -59.35 -18.78 -5.67
C ASN A 7 -58.63 -18.52 -7.01
N GLU A 8 -58.60 -17.29 -7.46
CA GLU A 8 -57.98 -16.90 -8.75
C GLU A 8 -56.44 -17.20 -8.78
N GLU A 9 -55.80 -17.14 -7.65
CA GLU A 9 -54.36 -17.40 -7.50
C GLU A 9 -54.01 -18.87 -7.20
N GLN A 10 -55.01 -19.81 -7.26
CA GLN A 10 -54.83 -21.21 -6.88
C GLN A 10 -55.28 -22.14 -8.01
N ALA A 11 -54.62 -23.32 -8.06
CA ALA A 11 -55.09 -24.48 -8.75
C ALA A 11 -55.40 -25.58 -7.75
N GLY A 12 -56.37 -26.42 -8.06
CA GLY A 12 -56.73 -27.59 -7.28
C GLY A 12 -56.31 -28.87 -8.05
N LEU A 13 -55.42 -29.67 -7.45
CA LEU A 13 -55.09 -31.00 -7.98
C LEU A 13 -56.09 -32.00 -7.43
N VAL A 14 -56.80 -32.69 -8.34
CA VAL A 14 -57.78 -33.68 -7.97
C VAL A 14 -57.21 -35.10 -8.02
N TYR A 15 -57.14 -35.76 -6.88
CA TYR A 15 -56.61 -37.10 -6.71
C TYR A 15 -57.75 -38.08 -6.45
N LYS A 16 -57.69 -39.28 -7.07
CA LYS A 16 -58.54 -40.41 -6.80
C LYS A 16 -57.67 -41.66 -6.64
N ASN A 17 -57.79 -42.39 -5.53
CA ASN A 17 -56.92 -43.51 -5.23
C ASN A 17 -55.43 -43.18 -5.39
N GLU A 18 -55.01 -42.03 -4.84
CA GLU A 18 -53.64 -41.49 -4.93
C GLU A 18 -53.13 -41.13 -6.34
N GLN A 19 -53.97 -41.28 -7.36
CA GLN A 19 -53.62 -40.87 -8.74
C GLN A 19 -54.22 -39.54 -9.07
N LEU A 20 -53.41 -38.64 -9.66
CA LEU A 20 -53.86 -37.35 -10.19
C LEU A 20 -54.75 -37.57 -11.42
N ILE A 21 -56.01 -37.18 -11.33
CA ILE A 21 -57.01 -37.38 -12.41
C ILE A 21 -57.35 -36.12 -13.16
N ASP A 22 -57.33 -34.95 -12.47
CA ASP A 22 -57.67 -33.68 -13.12
C ASP A 22 -57.04 -32.47 -12.36
N VAL A 23 -57.00 -31.33 -13.04
CA VAL A 23 -56.56 -30.03 -12.50
C VAL A 23 -57.68 -29.03 -12.73
N ILE A 24 -58.16 -28.45 -11.64
CA ILE A 24 -59.22 -27.44 -11.65
C ILE A 24 -58.68 -26.06 -11.27
N PHE A 25 -59.18 -25.04 -11.96
CA PHE A 25 -58.80 -23.66 -11.73
C PHE A 25 -59.92 -22.88 -11.03
N HIS A 26 -59.77 -21.54 -10.93
CA HIS A 26 -60.73 -20.67 -10.29
C HIS A 26 -62.19 -21.02 -10.52
N GLY A 27 -62.93 -21.07 -9.43
CA GLY A 27 -64.38 -21.37 -9.47
C GLY A 27 -64.87 -22.24 -8.34
N LYS A 28 -66.17 -22.56 -8.44
CA LYS A 28 -66.85 -23.47 -7.49
C LYS A 28 -66.95 -24.83 -8.14
N HIS A 29 -66.29 -25.84 -7.55
CA HIS A 29 -66.26 -27.18 -8.08
C HIS A 29 -66.91 -28.17 -7.13
N TRP A 30 -67.51 -29.22 -7.65
CA TRP A 30 -68.09 -30.32 -6.91
C TRP A 30 -67.18 -31.55 -7.03
N PHE A 31 -66.91 -32.25 -5.92
CA PHE A 31 -66.13 -33.45 -5.95
C PHE A 31 -66.87 -34.61 -5.27
N PHE A 32 -66.53 -35.83 -5.73
CA PHE A 32 -67.20 -37.05 -5.29
C PHE A 32 -66.53 -37.67 -4.04
N LEU A 33 -67.23 -38.63 -3.42
CA LEU A 33 -66.69 -39.40 -2.32
C LEU A 33 -65.47 -40.22 -2.82
N GLY A 34 -64.31 -40.10 -2.14
CA GLY A 34 -63.06 -40.77 -2.58
C GLY A 34 -62.09 -39.89 -3.38
N GLU A 35 -62.49 -38.66 -3.70
CA GLU A 35 -61.58 -37.66 -4.32
C GLU A 35 -60.99 -36.76 -3.24
N LYS A 36 -59.67 -36.48 -3.34
CA LYS A 36 -58.92 -35.49 -2.51
C LYS A 36 -58.48 -34.36 -3.40
N ILE A 37 -58.67 -33.15 -2.91
CA ILE A 37 -58.23 -31.94 -3.66
C ILE A 37 -57.15 -31.27 -2.82
N GLU A 38 -56.01 -31.05 -3.47
CA GLU A 38 -54.87 -30.29 -2.94
C GLU A 38 -54.78 -28.94 -3.64
N LYS A 39 -54.72 -27.85 -2.90
CA LYS A 39 -54.61 -26.49 -3.45
C LYS A 39 -53.17 -26.11 -3.56
N ILE A 40 -52.74 -25.61 -4.75
CA ILE A 40 -51.40 -25.13 -5.05
C ILE A 40 -51.50 -23.69 -5.54
N ASN A 41 -50.50 -22.88 -5.18
CA ASN A 41 -50.40 -21.52 -5.63
C ASN A 41 -49.93 -21.47 -7.10
N LEU A 42 -50.57 -20.63 -7.92
CA LEU A 42 -50.23 -20.46 -9.34
C LEU A 42 -48.96 -19.62 -9.55
N HIS A 43 -48.56 -18.87 -8.54
CA HIS A 43 -47.36 -17.97 -8.59
C HIS A 43 -46.09 -18.65 -8.03
N GLU A 44 -46.14 -19.93 -7.76
CA GLU A 44 -44.98 -20.70 -7.29
C GLU A 44 -44.69 -21.88 -8.20
N ALA A 45 -43.42 -22.36 -8.13
CA ALA A 45 -43.10 -23.62 -8.82
C ALA A 45 -43.94 -24.76 -8.31
N VAL A 46 -44.44 -25.59 -9.21
CA VAL A 46 -45.26 -26.76 -8.81
C VAL A 46 -44.37 -27.74 -8.08
N PRO A 47 -44.71 -28.15 -6.85
CA PRO A 47 -43.95 -29.15 -6.08
C PRO A 47 -43.80 -30.45 -6.86
N LYS A 48 -42.58 -31.03 -6.80
CA LYS A 48 -42.32 -32.34 -7.39
C LYS A 48 -42.72 -33.44 -6.40
N TYR A 49 -43.84 -34.10 -6.64
CA TYR A 49 -44.33 -35.17 -5.79
C TYR A 49 -43.70 -36.52 -6.13
N SER A 50 -43.44 -36.77 -7.43
CA SER A 50 -42.76 -37.99 -7.91
C SER A 50 -42.08 -37.68 -9.27
N GLU A 51 -41.22 -38.60 -9.73
CA GLU A 51 -40.57 -38.45 -11.04
C GLU A 51 -41.56 -38.45 -12.21
N GLN A 52 -42.63 -39.22 -12.10
CA GLN A 52 -43.64 -39.33 -13.12
C GLN A 52 -44.79 -38.30 -13.03
N PHE A 53 -44.76 -37.45 -12.01
CA PHE A 53 -45.83 -36.47 -11.76
C PHE A 53 -46.00 -35.49 -12.95
N PHE A 54 -44.92 -34.97 -13.50
CA PHE A 54 -44.98 -34.04 -14.61
C PHE A 54 -45.31 -34.69 -15.95
N ASP A 55 -45.24 -36.02 -16.05
CA ASP A 55 -45.65 -36.75 -17.27
C ASP A 55 -47.13 -37.09 -17.32
N ASN A 56 -47.85 -36.87 -16.21
CA ASN A 56 -49.27 -37.10 -16.17
C ASN A 56 -50.03 -36.19 -17.13
N LYS A 57 -50.82 -36.76 -18.04
CA LYS A 57 -51.55 -36.04 -19.08
C LYS A 57 -52.50 -34.96 -18.53
N ALA A 58 -53.03 -35.14 -17.33
CA ALA A 58 -53.94 -34.16 -16.73
C ALA A 58 -53.27 -32.86 -16.37
N ILE A 59 -52.02 -32.90 -15.91
CA ILE A 59 -51.28 -31.70 -15.47
C ILE A 59 -50.32 -31.14 -16.58
N LYS A 60 -49.71 -32.05 -17.34
CA LYS A 60 -48.67 -31.71 -18.35
C LYS A 60 -49.13 -30.61 -19.36
N LYS A 61 -50.40 -30.65 -19.75
CA LYS A 61 -50.99 -29.64 -20.67
C LYS A 61 -51.04 -28.23 -20.09
N HIS A 62 -50.96 -28.11 -18.74
CA HIS A 62 -51.05 -26.83 -18.00
C HIS A 62 -49.70 -26.36 -17.49
N LEU A 63 -48.64 -27.14 -17.68
CA LEU A 63 -47.31 -26.82 -17.17
C LEU A 63 -46.35 -26.44 -18.26
N GLU A 64 -45.52 -25.48 -17.92
CA GLU A 64 -44.26 -25.20 -18.59
C GLU A 64 -43.14 -25.87 -17.81
N ILE A 65 -42.51 -26.88 -18.41
CA ILE A 65 -41.47 -27.68 -17.78
C ILE A 65 -40.11 -27.12 -18.22
N ILE A 66 -39.30 -26.73 -17.24
CA ILE A 66 -37.99 -26.17 -17.45
C ILE A 66 -36.95 -27.15 -16.90
N THR A 67 -36.10 -27.67 -17.79
CA THR A 67 -34.98 -28.55 -17.42
C THR A 67 -33.68 -27.74 -17.48
N ILE A 68 -32.94 -27.79 -16.39
CA ILE A 68 -31.66 -27.06 -16.20
C ILE A 68 -30.56 -28.11 -16.10
N ALA A 69 -29.58 -28.00 -16.98
CA ALA A 69 -28.39 -28.88 -16.96
C ALA A 69 -27.42 -28.48 -15.85
N ASP A 70 -26.46 -29.36 -15.53
CA ASP A 70 -25.50 -29.15 -14.43
C ASP A 70 -24.57 -27.93 -14.65
N ASP A 71 -24.40 -27.54 -15.90
CA ASP A 71 -23.58 -26.39 -16.32
C ASP A 71 -24.41 -25.13 -16.61
N GLU A 72 -25.64 -25.06 -16.11
CA GLU A 72 -26.56 -23.98 -16.36
C GLU A 72 -27.24 -23.47 -15.11
N LEU A 73 -27.66 -22.22 -15.13
CA LEU A 73 -28.54 -21.59 -14.15
C LEU A 73 -29.67 -20.86 -14.89
N ILE A 74 -30.79 -20.66 -14.20
CA ILE A 74 -31.84 -19.78 -14.69
C ILE A 74 -32.07 -18.66 -13.68
N LEU A 75 -31.95 -17.42 -14.16
CA LEU A 75 -32.33 -16.23 -13.41
C LEU A 75 -33.83 -16.00 -13.61
N VAL A 76 -34.57 -15.93 -12.51
CA VAL A 76 -36.00 -15.69 -12.49
C VAL A 76 -36.24 -14.23 -12.17
N SER A 77 -36.94 -13.52 -13.06
CA SER A 77 -37.43 -12.18 -12.84
C SER A 77 -38.94 -12.08 -12.91
N GLU A 78 -39.50 -11.10 -12.29
CA GLU A 78 -40.90 -10.71 -12.34
C GLU A 78 -40.98 -9.21 -12.59
N LYS A 79 -41.55 -8.82 -13.73
CA LYS A 79 -41.65 -7.41 -14.13
C LYS A 79 -40.30 -6.69 -14.04
N ASP A 80 -39.30 -7.26 -14.70
CA ASP A 80 -37.91 -6.81 -14.70
C ASP A 80 -37.17 -6.83 -13.34
N ASN A 81 -37.82 -7.34 -12.28
CA ASN A 81 -37.18 -7.44 -10.96
C ASN A 81 -36.69 -8.87 -10.71
N PHE A 82 -35.40 -9.03 -10.44
CA PHE A 82 -34.82 -10.31 -10.05
C PHE A 82 -35.48 -10.84 -8.75
N LYS A 83 -35.96 -12.09 -8.80
CA LYS A 83 -36.58 -12.79 -7.68
C LYS A 83 -35.70 -13.88 -7.09
N ASN A 84 -35.23 -14.79 -7.94
CA ASN A 84 -34.50 -15.97 -7.50
C ASN A 84 -33.61 -16.54 -8.61
N VAL A 85 -32.77 -17.52 -8.26
CA VAL A 85 -32.00 -18.35 -9.18
C VAL A 85 -32.45 -19.81 -9.06
N LEU A 86 -32.66 -20.45 -10.20
CA LEU A 86 -32.91 -21.88 -10.25
C LEU A 86 -31.61 -22.60 -10.56
N VAL A 87 -31.32 -23.63 -9.77
CA VAL A 87 -30.15 -24.49 -9.90
C VAL A 87 -30.46 -25.71 -10.79
N PRO A 88 -29.47 -26.52 -11.17
CA PRO A 88 -29.69 -27.74 -11.96
C PRO A 88 -30.82 -28.57 -11.43
N GLY A 89 -31.70 -29.01 -12.33
CA GLY A 89 -32.88 -29.79 -11.99
C GLY A 89 -34.05 -29.58 -12.94
N VAL A 90 -35.20 -30.16 -12.58
CA VAL A 90 -36.46 -30.03 -13.33
C VAL A 90 -37.45 -29.24 -12.51
N TYR A 91 -37.92 -28.14 -13.09
CA TYR A 91 -38.92 -27.26 -12.47
C TYR A 91 -40.16 -27.20 -13.40
N ALA A 92 -41.30 -26.98 -12.83
CA ALA A 92 -42.52 -26.80 -13.58
C ALA A 92 -43.27 -25.58 -13.04
N PHE A 93 -43.77 -24.77 -13.94
CA PHE A 93 -44.57 -23.59 -13.68
C PHE A 93 -45.91 -23.69 -14.42
N TRP A 94 -46.92 -23.02 -13.91
CA TRP A 94 -48.23 -22.98 -14.51
C TRP A 94 -48.18 -22.13 -15.80
N LYS A 95 -48.40 -22.76 -16.95
CA LYS A 95 -48.38 -22.12 -18.24
C LYS A 95 -49.36 -20.94 -18.30
N ASP A 96 -48.89 -19.78 -18.79
CA ASP A 96 -49.68 -18.54 -18.91
C ASP A 96 -50.30 -18.02 -17.59
N LYS A 97 -49.88 -18.54 -16.43
CA LYS A 97 -50.41 -18.14 -15.13
C LYS A 97 -49.38 -17.58 -14.18
N HIS A 98 -48.10 -17.78 -14.48
CA HIS A 98 -47.00 -17.19 -13.70
C HIS A 98 -46.53 -15.86 -14.31
N PRO A 99 -46.11 -14.89 -13.51
CA PRO A 99 -45.59 -13.59 -13.96
C PRO A 99 -44.07 -13.63 -14.25
N PHE A 100 -43.45 -14.83 -14.28
CA PHE A 100 -42.01 -14.99 -14.33
C PHE A 100 -41.45 -14.99 -15.75
N GLU A 101 -40.30 -14.36 -15.86
CA GLU A 101 -39.40 -14.40 -17.03
C GLU A 101 -38.17 -15.21 -16.65
N PHE A 102 -37.72 -16.08 -17.56
CA PHE A 102 -36.63 -17.00 -17.33
C PHE A 102 -35.48 -16.68 -18.26
N GLN A 103 -34.36 -16.24 -17.67
CA GLN A 103 -33.12 -15.99 -18.41
C GLN A 103 -32.13 -17.13 -18.12
N LYS A 104 -31.90 -17.98 -19.14
CA LYS A 104 -30.96 -19.08 -19.05
C LYS A 104 -29.51 -18.54 -19.18
N VAL A 105 -28.64 -19.01 -18.31
CA VAL A 105 -27.23 -18.63 -18.22
C VAL A 105 -26.39 -19.89 -18.20
N SER A 106 -25.35 -19.93 -19.06
CA SER A 106 -24.37 -21.02 -19.04
C SER A 106 -23.22 -20.71 -18.10
N LEU A 107 -22.76 -21.74 -17.38
CA LEU A 107 -21.57 -21.69 -16.52
C LEU A 107 -20.32 -22.29 -17.19
N THR A 108 -20.40 -22.68 -18.47
CA THR A 108 -19.25 -23.28 -19.19
C THR A 108 -18.07 -22.31 -19.31
N ASP A 109 -18.33 -21.02 -19.50
CA ASP A 109 -17.32 -19.97 -19.46
C ASP A 109 -17.40 -19.19 -18.14
N TYR A 110 -16.25 -18.70 -17.67
CA TYR A 110 -16.20 -17.84 -16.49
C TYR A 110 -16.76 -16.43 -16.71
N LYS A 111 -16.81 -15.97 -17.96
CA LYS A 111 -17.31 -14.63 -18.30
C LYS A 111 -18.81 -14.51 -18.09
N ILE A 112 -19.23 -13.35 -17.64
CA ILE A 112 -20.65 -13.03 -17.42
C ILE A 112 -21.10 -12.09 -18.54
N ASP A 113 -22.01 -12.58 -19.38
CA ASP A 113 -22.61 -11.80 -20.43
C ASP A 113 -24.09 -11.54 -20.10
N ASN A 114 -24.57 -10.34 -20.45
CA ASN A 114 -26.00 -9.97 -20.41
C ASN A 114 -26.68 -10.05 -19.04
N VAL A 115 -25.94 -9.95 -17.93
CA VAL A 115 -26.51 -9.85 -16.59
C VAL A 115 -26.08 -8.53 -15.92
N ALA A 116 -27.05 -7.77 -15.42
CA ALA A 116 -26.78 -6.50 -14.76
C ALA A 116 -25.98 -6.71 -13.47
N LYS A 117 -24.96 -5.86 -13.23
CA LYS A 117 -24.10 -5.95 -12.04
C LYS A 117 -24.88 -5.95 -10.72
N VAL A 118 -25.98 -5.18 -10.65
CA VAL A 118 -26.86 -5.13 -9.47
C VAL A 118 -27.48 -6.49 -9.15
N ILE A 119 -27.73 -7.32 -10.16
CA ILE A 119 -28.29 -8.68 -9.97
C ILE A 119 -27.18 -9.60 -9.42
N LEU A 120 -25.93 -9.47 -9.91
CA LEU A 120 -24.79 -10.29 -9.49
C LEU A 120 -24.41 -10.10 -8.01
N GLU A 121 -24.78 -8.96 -7.44
CA GLU A 121 -24.55 -8.65 -6.02
C GLU A 121 -25.65 -9.21 -5.08
N LYS A 122 -26.73 -9.77 -5.63
CA LYS A 122 -27.81 -10.35 -4.82
C LYS A 122 -27.33 -11.60 -4.08
N ILE A 123 -27.82 -11.77 -2.85
CA ILE A 123 -27.47 -12.89 -1.95
C ILE A 123 -27.66 -14.25 -2.64
N ALA A 124 -28.73 -14.40 -3.40
CA ALA A 124 -29.04 -15.64 -4.12
C ALA A 124 -27.94 -16.06 -5.13
N LEU A 125 -27.14 -15.12 -5.63
CA LEU A 125 -26.08 -15.37 -6.61
C LEU A 125 -24.67 -15.44 -6.01
N GLN A 126 -24.49 -15.14 -4.73
CA GLN A 126 -23.16 -15.11 -4.09
C GLN A 126 -22.41 -16.45 -4.17
N SER A 127 -23.13 -17.57 -4.16
CA SER A 127 -22.52 -18.91 -4.30
C SER A 127 -22.07 -19.21 -5.74
N PHE A 128 -22.61 -18.53 -6.72
CA PHE A 128 -22.38 -18.76 -8.16
C PHE A 128 -21.47 -17.72 -8.81
N VAL A 129 -21.19 -16.62 -8.12
CA VAL A 129 -20.39 -15.49 -8.65
C VAL A 129 -19.13 -15.33 -7.80
N ARG A 130 -18.00 -15.09 -8.47
CA ARG A 130 -16.76 -14.60 -7.90
C ARG A 130 -16.70 -13.10 -8.11
N ASN A 131 -16.39 -12.35 -7.06
CA ASN A 131 -16.19 -10.90 -7.13
C ASN A 131 -14.77 -10.56 -6.78
N TYR A 132 -14.12 -9.74 -7.62
CA TYR A 132 -12.78 -9.20 -7.40
C TYR A 132 -12.82 -7.69 -7.61
N ARG A 133 -12.39 -6.97 -6.59
CA ARG A 133 -12.27 -5.52 -6.64
C ARG A 133 -10.80 -5.13 -6.79
N ILE A 134 -10.51 -4.31 -7.79
CA ILE A 134 -9.22 -3.69 -8.03
C ILE A 134 -9.35 -2.22 -7.67
N GLU A 135 -8.55 -1.77 -6.71
CA GLU A 135 -8.58 -0.38 -6.23
C GLU A 135 -7.94 0.57 -7.25
N SER A 136 -8.20 1.88 -7.11
CA SER A 136 -7.70 2.90 -8.04
C SER A 136 -6.16 2.97 -8.11
N TYR A 137 -5.49 2.52 -7.06
CA TYR A 137 -4.04 2.48 -6.93
C TYR A 137 -3.45 1.08 -7.21
N GLU A 138 -4.26 0.14 -7.69
CA GLU A 138 -3.84 -1.22 -8.03
C GLU A 138 -4.02 -1.52 -9.52
N LYS A 139 -3.26 -2.48 -10.00
CA LYS A 139 -3.55 -3.24 -11.22
C LYS A 139 -3.65 -4.71 -10.89
N GLY A 140 -4.58 -5.41 -11.56
CA GLY A 140 -4.77 -6.84 -11.40
C GLY A 140 -4.21 -7.61 -12.59
N LEU A 141 -3.65 -8.80 -12.35
CA LEU A 141 -3.31 -9.77 -13.38
C LEU A 141 -4.27 -10.93 -13.23
N LEU A 142 -5.03 -11.20 -14.27
CA LEU A 142 -5.95 -12.34 -14.33
C LEU A 142 -5.22 -13.59 -14.82
N PHE A 143 -5.30 -14.64 -14.02
CA PHE A 143 -4.85 -15.98 -14.39
C PHE A 143 -6.07 -16.91 -14.44
N VAL A 144 -6.23 -17.61 -15.55
CA VAL A 144 -7.24 -18.65 -15.75
C VAL A 144 -6.51 -19.97 -15.91
N ASP A 145 -6.82 -20.94 -15.07
CA ASP A 145 -6.16 -22.25 -15.01
C ASP A 145 -4.62 -22.16 -14.98
N GLY A 146 -4.11 -21.17 -14.22
CA GLY A 146 -2.68 -20.91 -14.05
C GLY A 146 -2.01 -20.18 -15.21
N LYS A 147 -2.74 -19.82 -16.28
CA LYS A 147 -2.20 -19.06 -17.41
C LYS A 147 -2.58 -17.58 -17.28
N PHE A 148 -1.60 -16.71 -17.49
CA PHE A 148 -1.87 -15.27 -17.60
C PHE A 148 -2.80 -15.00 -18.79
N THR A 149 -3.89 -14.27 -18.57
CA THR A 149 -4.91 -13.97 -19.58
C THR A 149 -4.94 -12.49 -19.93
N GLU A 150 -5.10 -11.63 -18.94
CA GLU A 150 -5.22 -10.18 -19.18
C GLU A 150 -4.83 -9.34 -17.97
N LEU A 151 -4.56 -8.06 -18.22
CA LEU A 151 -4.29 -7.04 -17.21
C LEU A 151 -5.59 -6.30 -16.89
N LEU A 152 -6.00 -6.31 -15.61
CA LEU A 152 -7.21 -5.69 -15.13
C LEU A 152 -6.95 -4.25 -14.68
N ALA A 153 -7.74 -3.32 -15.20
CA ALA A 153 -7.79 -1.94 -14.73
C ALA A 153 -8.55 -1.83 -13.40
N PRO A 154 -8.46 -0.69 -12.68
CA PRO A 154 -9.30 -0.46 -11.51
C PRO A 154 -10.79 -0.65 -11.79
N GLY A 155 -11.49 -1.36 -10.91
CA GLY A 155 -12.91 -1.67 -11.05
C GLY A 155 -13.36 -2.92 -10.32
N ASN A 156 -14.66 -3.22 -10.43
CA ASN A 156 -15.26 -4.45 -9.91
C ASN A 156 -15.48 -5.43 -11.05
N TYR A 157 -14.96 -6.62 -10.88
CA TYR A 157 -15.01 -7.72 -11.83
C TYR A 157 -15.83 -8.86 -11.25
N TYR A 158 -16.72 -9.43 -12.08
CA TYR A 158 -17.62 -10.52 -11.72
C TYR A 158 -17.45 -11.64 -12.72
N TRP A 159 -17.27 -12.86 -12.24
CA TRP A 159 -17.14 -14.06 -13.05
C TRP A 159 -17.94 -15.19 -12.47
N TRP A 160 -18.46 -16.08 -13.32
CA TRP A 160 -19.13 -17.27 -12.86
C TRP A 160 -18.18 -18.19 -12.09
N ARG A 161 -18.71 -18.80 -11.06
CA ARG A 161 -18.02 -19.85 -10.31
C ARG A 161 -18.26 -21.18 -11.00
N ASN A 162 -17.33 -21.60 -11.84
CA ASN A 162 -17.33 -22.87 -12.57
C ASN A 162 -16.07 -23.69 -12.22
N THR A 163 -15.75 -24.70 -13.05
CA THR A 163 -14.58 -25.58 -12.88
C THR A 163 -13.25 -24.87 -13.15
N GLN A 164 -13.23 -23.76 -13.87
CA GLN A 164 -12.03 -23.00 -14.16
C GLN A 164 -11.51 -22.30 -12.88
N ILE A 165 -10.21 -22.40 -12.67
CA ILE A 165 -9.54 -21.77 -11.52
C ILE A 165 -9.17 -20.34 -11.92
N ILE A 166 -9.77 -19.37 -11.25
CA ILE A 166 -9.47 -17.94 -11.46
C ILE A 166 -8.67 -17.42 -10.29
N THR A 167 -7.50 -16.86 -10.59
CA THR A 167 -6.64 -16.19 -9.62
C THR A 167 -6.36 -14.77 -10.09
N VAL A 168 -6.52 -13.80 -9.20
CA VAL A 168 -6.17 -12.40 -9.47
C VAL A 168 -5.05 -12.00 -8.55
N VAL A 169 -3.89 -11.68 -9.15
CA VAL A 169 -2.74 -11.11 -8.45
C VAL A 169 -2.82 -9.60 -8.57
N LYS A 170 -2.74 -8.89 -7.45
CA LYS A 170 -2.82 -7.43 -7.42
C LYS A 170 -1.46 -6.82 -7.13
N GLY A 171 -1.16 -5.74 -7.80
CA GLY A 171 0.05 -4.97 -7.57
C GLY A 171 -0.25 -3.49 -7.41
N ASP A 172 0.40 -2.85 -6.44
CA ASP A 172 0.27 -1.41 -6.17
C ASP A 172 1.12 -0.62 -7.18
N ILE A 173 0.50 0.40 -7.84
CA ILE A 173 1.15 1.26 -8.83
C ILE A 173 1.83 2.48 -8.21
N ARG A 174 1.58 2.74 -6.93
CA ARG A 174 2.16 3.89 -6.22
C ARG A 174 3.65 3.71 -6.00
N GLN A 175 4.29 4.79 -5.67
CA GLN A 175 5.67 4.79 -5.21
C GLN A 175 5.80 4.01 -3.90
N GLN A 176 6.79 3.14 -3.86
CA GLN A 176 7.15 2.30 -2.72
C GLN A 176 8.61 2.52 -2.37
N THR A 177 8.97 2.18 -1.14
CA THR A 177 10.35 2.26 -0.67
C THR A 177 10.82 0.89 -0.22
N ILE A 178 11.98 0.47 -0.69
CA ILE A 178 12.70 -0.71 -0.21
C ILE A 178 13.94 -0.25 0.56
N GLU A 179 14.13 -0.80 1.74
CA GLU A 179 15.29 -0.50 2.58
C GLU A 179 16.21 -1.72 2.64
N VAL A 180 17.47 -1.50 2.31
CA VAL A 180 18.55 -2.48 2.45
C VAL A 180 19.30 -2.11 3.73
N LEU A 181 19.01 -2.84 4.80
CA LEU A 181 19.52 -2.54 6.14
C LEU A 181 20.69 -3.42 6.52
N GLY A 182 21.62 -2.86 7.29
CA GLY A 182 22.67 -3.60 7.99
C GLY A 182 23.66 -4.32 7.10
N GLN A 183 23.92 -3.81 5.89
CA GLN A 183 24.89 -4.45 4.98
C GLN A 183 26.31 -4.25 5.50
N GLU A 184 26.94 -5.36 5.92
CA GLU A 184 28.35 -5.38 6.28
C GLU A 184 29.19 -5.46 5.02
N ILE A 185 29.97 -4.43 4.77
CA ILE A 185 30.79 -4.29 3.57
C ILE A 185 32.18 -3.83 4.00
N LEU A 186 33.20 -4.31 3.26
CA LEU A 186 34.58 -3.85 3.41
C LEU A 186 34.87 -2.83 2.32
N THR A 187 35.45 -1.71 2.73
CA THR A 187 36.01 -0.70 1.82
C THR A 187 37.31 -1.21 1.19
N LYS A 188 37.83 -0.47 0.19
CA LYS A 188 39.10 -0.76 -0.48
C LYS A 188 40.27 -0.86 0.51
N ASP A 189 40.30 -0.01 1.53
CA ASP A 189 41.29 0.01 2.62
C ASP A 189 40.97 -0.94 3.77
N LYS A 190 40.02 -1.89 3.55
CA LYS A 190 39.62 -2.99 4.48
C LYS A 190 38.95 -2.53 5.77
N VAL A 191 38.36 -1.33 5.80
CA VAL A 191 37.52 -0.89 6.90
C VAL A 191 36.17 -1.60 6.77
N GLN A 192 35.76 -2.33 7.82
CA GLN A 192 34.45 -2.95 7.90
C GLN A 192 33.44 -1.89 8.39
N LEU A 193 32.35 -1.76 7.64
CA LEU A 193 31.27 -0.84 7.99
C LEU A 193 29.90 -1.45 7.68
N ARG A 194 28.86 -0.92 8.31
CA ARG A 194 27.47 -1.25 7.98
C ARG A 194 26.81 -0.07 7.31
N LEU A 195 26.11 -0.34 6.20
CA LEU A 195 25.37 0.65 5.45
C LEU A 195 23.89 0.35 5.50
N ASN A 196 23.10 1.41 5.64
CA ASN A 196 21.66 1.40 5.42
C ASN A 196 21.38 2.24 4.18
N PHE A 197 20.67 1.65 3.23
CA PHE A 197 20.38 2.27 1.95
C PHE A 197 18.89 2.16 1.64
N ALA A 198 18.28 3.19 1.07
CA ALA A 198 16.88 3.21 0.70
C ALA A 198 16.74 3.49 -0.80
N VAL A 199 15.83 2.79 -1.45
CA VAL A 199 15.50 3.00 -2.86
C VAL A 199 14.00 3.21 -2.99
N GLN A 200 13.61 4.28 -3.65
CA GLN A 200 12.24 4.58 -4.02
C GLN A 200 11.97 4.07 -5.42
N TYR A 201 10.91 3.30 -5.56
CA TYR A 201 10.57 2.66 -6.83
C TYR A 201 9.06 2.62 -7.03
N ARG A 202 8.65 2.32 -8.26
CA ARG A 202 7.29 1.96 -8.61
C ARG A 202 7.26 0.83 -9.63
N LEU A 203 6.18 0.09 -9.62
CA LEU A 203 5.92 -0.90 -10.67
C LEU A 203 5.39 -0.20 -11.92
N PHE A 204 6.00 -0.47 -13.07
CA PHE A 204 5.54 0.06 -14.36
C PHE A 204 5.15 -1.06 -15.34
N ASP A 205 5.83 -2.20 -15.31
CA ASP A 205 5.56 -3.36 -16.14
C ASP A 205 5.17 -4.57 -15.24
N PHE A 206 3.87 -4.75 -15.08
CA PHE A 206 3.30 -5.78 -14.21
C PHE A 206 3.55 -7.19 -14.71
N ILE A 207 3.61 -7.37 -16.05
CA ILE A 207 3.86 -8.69 -16.64
C ILE A 207 5.28 -9.14 -16.27
N LYS A 208 6.27 -8.29 -16.51
CA LYS A 208 7.66 -8.60 -16.12
C LYS A 208 7.80 -8.85 -14.63
N ALA A 209 7.12 -8.06 -13.78
CA ALA A 209 7.27 -8.16 -12.33
C ALA A 209 6.62 -9.41 -11.74
N TYR A 210 5.46 -9.84 -12.24
CA TYR A 210 4.67 -10.91 -11.64
C TYR A 210 4.59 -12.19 -12.46
N VAL A 211 4.85 -12.15 -13.77
CA VAL A 211 4.81 -13.32 -14.65
C VAL A 211 6.22 -13.81 -14.96
N ASP A 212 7.10 -12.90 -15.41
CA ASP A 212 8.45 -13.26 -15.86
C ASP A 212 9.45 -13.35 -14.69
N THR A 213 9.19 -12.62 -13.59
CA THR A 213 10.10 -12.53 -12.44
C THR A 213 9.43 -13.13 -11.20
N LYS A 214 10.13 -14.05 -10.56
CA LYS A 214 9.71 -14.55 -9.24
C LYS A 214 10.13 -13.57 -8.16
N GLU A 215 9.17 -13.07 -7.37
CA GLU A 215 9.42 -12.18 -6.21
C GLU A 215 10.30 -10.98 -6.59
N TYR A 216 9.79 -10.11 -7.45
CA TYR A 216 10.51 -8.94 -7.99
C TYR A 216 11.13 -8.06 -6.89
N ASP A 217 10.49 -7.96 -5.72
CA ASP A 217 10.95 -7.22 -4.56
C ASP A 217 12.25 -7.80 -3.99
N LYS A 218 12.35 -9.11 -3.87
CA LYS A 218 13.58 -9.79 -3.46
C LYS A 218 14.69 -9.66 -4.51
N GLN A 219 14.32 -9.72 -5.80
CA GLN A 219 15.30 -9.51 -6.88
C GLN A 219 15.84 -8.07 -6.84
N LEU A 220 14.97 -7.09 -6.65
CA LEU A 220 15.36 -5.68 -6.50
C LEU A 220 16.29 -5.51 -5.28
N TYR A 221 15.95 -6.10 -4.14
CA TYR A 221 16.78 -6.08 -2.94
C TYR A 221 18.21 -6.61 -3.22
N VAL A 222 18.31 -7.76 -3.89
CA VAL A 222 19.61 -8.36 -4.25
C VAL A 222 20.38 -7.48 -5.24
N LEU A 223 19.71 -6.87 -6.21
CA LEU A 223 20.35 -5.94 -7.16
C LEU A 223 20.96 -4.74 -6.44
N ILE A 224 20.23 -4.13 -5.50
CA ILE A 224 20.71 -3.00 -4.71
C ILE A 224 21.92 -3.44 -3.84
N GLN A 225 21.80 -4.60 -3.18
CA GLN A 225 22.85 -5.14 -2.34
C GLN A 225 24.15 -5.39 -3.11
N MET A 226 24.04 -5.96 -4.32
CA MET A 226 25.20 -6.18 -5.18
C MET A 226 25.83 -4.87 -5.67
N ALA A 227 25.04 -3.89 -6.09
CA ALA A 227 25.53 -2.60 -6.53
C ALA A 227 26.28 -1.88 -5.40
N LEU A 228 25.69 -1.84 -4.20
CA LEU A 228 26.34 -1.27 -3.02
C LEU A 228 27.67 -1.95 -2.71
N ARG A 229 27.70 -3.27 -2.71
CA ARG A 229 28.92 -4.04 -2.40
C ARG A 229 30.04 -3.79 -3.42
N THR A 230 29.68 -3.72 -4.69
CA THR A 230 30.64 -3.45 -5.77
C THR A 230 31.20 -2.05 -5.62
N LEU A 231 30.33 -1.04 -5.47
CA LEU A 231 30.74 0.36 -5.40
C LEU A 231 31.59 0.65 -4.16
N VAL A 232 31.12 0.26 -2.97
CA VAL A 232 31.82 0.51 -1.70
C VAL A 232 33.18 -0.20 -1.66
N GLY A 233 33.29 -1.40 -2.25
CA GLY A 233 34.55 -2.12 -2.34
C GLY A 233 35.62 -1.44 -3.21
N THR A 234 35.25 -0.45 -4.07
CA THR A 234 36.19 0.32 -4.87
C THR A 234 36.67 1.60 -4.20
N LEU A 235 35.95 2.08 -3.17
CA LEU A 235 36.22 3.33 -2.46
C LEU A 235 36.97 3.09 -1.15
N THR A 236 37.85 4.03 -0.79
CA THR A 236 38.40 4.10 0.56
C THR A 236 37.36 4.65 1.53
N PHE A 237 37.61 4.48 2.82
CA PHE A 237 36.67 4.98 3.84
C PHE A 237 36.51 6.51 3.79
N ASP A 238 37.60 7.25 3.60
CA ASP A 238 37.59 8.71 3.50
C ASP A 238 36.82 9.18 2.26
N GLU A 239 37.06 8.55 1.09
CA GLU A 239 36.31 8.83 -0.14
C GLU A 239 34.81 8.57 0.04
N LEU A 240 34.45 7.50 0.75
CA LEU A 240 33.06 7.13 1.00
C LEU A 240 32.34 8.16 1.89
N ILE A 241 33.03 8.73 2.88
CA ILE A 241 32.44 9.78 3.73
C ILE A 241 32.28 11.09 2.96
N ASP A 242 33.28 11.47 2.19
CA ASP A 242 33.29 12.71 1.42
C ASP A 242 32.25 12.70 0.29
N GLN A 243 32.07 11.55 -0.37
CA GLN A 243 31.25 11.41 -1.59
C GLN A 243 29.86 10.78 -1.33
N LYS A 244 29.27 10.94 -0.15
CA LYS A 244 27.98 10.32 0.22
C LYS A 244 26.88 10.51 -0.82
N ASN A 245 26.75 11.68 -1.39
CA ASN A 245 25.73 12.02 -2.39
C ASN A 245 26.04 11.38 -3.75
N GLU A 246 27.31 11.30 -4.13
CA GLU A 246 27.75 10.70 -5.38
C GLU A 246 27.51 9.19 -5.38
N ILE A 247 27.73 8.52 -4.23
CA ILE A 247 27.44 7.09 -4.06
C ILE A 247 25.98 6.78 -4.38
N SER A 248 25.06 7.60 -3.88
CA SER A 248 23.63 7.42 -4.16
C SER A 248 23.33 7.50 -5.65
N THR A 249 23.94 8.46 -6.36
CA THR A 249 23.77 8.62 -7.81
C THR A 249 24.38 7.46 -8.59
N LEU A 250 25.57 7.01 -8.21
CA LEU A 250 26.23 5.88 -8.87
C LEU A 250 25.48 4.57 -8.70
N VAL A 251 24.97 4.29 -7.48
CA VAL A 251 24.11 3.13 -7.23
C VAL A 251 22.83 3.23 -8.05
N PHE A 252 22.20 4.41 -8.09
CA PHE A 252 20.98 4.64 -8.88
C PHE A 252 21.20 4.29 -10.36
N GLU A 253 22.24 4.79 -11.00
CA GLU A 253 22.52 4.52 -12.40
C GLU A 253 22.81 3.04 -12.66
N GLU A 254 23.53 2.37 -11.76
CA GLU A 254 23.82 0.93 -11.89
C GLU A 254 22.57 0.07 -11.78
N ILE A 255 21.66 0.38 -10.86
CA ILE A 255 20.45 -0.45 -10.64
C ILE A 255 19.32 -0.13 -11.62
N LYS A 256 19.25 1.08 -12.16
CA LYS A 256 18.18 1.59 -13.03
C LYS A 256 17.85 0.67 -14.21
N GLU A 257 18.86 0.31 -15.00
CA GLU A 257 18.65 -0.57 -16.15
C GLU A 257 18.28 -2.00 -15.74
N LYS A 258 18.93 -2.50 -14.68
CA LYS A 258 18.70 -3.87 -14.17
C LYS A 258 17.29 -3.98 -13.58
N ALA A 259 16.83 -2.97 -12.84
CA ALA A 259 15.49 -2.92 -12.28
C ALA A 259 14.41 -2.84 -13.37
N THR A 260 14.67 -2.12 -14.47
CA THR A 260 13.75 -2.05 -15.61
C THR A 260 13.49 -3.42 -16.24
N LYS A 261 14.47 -4.32 -16.23
CA LYS A 261 14.32 -5.69 -16.76
C LYS A 261 13.35 -6.55 -15.95
N ILE A 262 13.21 -6.26 -14.66
CA ILE A 262 12.26 -6.94 -13.76
C ILE A 262 10.94 -6.15 -13.57
N GLY A 263 10.64 -5.20 -14.44
CA GLY A 263 9.39 -4.44 -14.45
C GLY A 263 9.30 -3.32 -13.41
N VAL A 264 10.43 -2.94 -12.78
CA VAL A 264 10.52 -1.93 -11.74
C VAL A 264 11.20 -0.67 -12.27
N GLN A 265 10.61 0.49 -12.03
CA GLN A 265 11.22 1.78 -12.27
C GLN A 265 11.75 2.35 -10.95
N VAL A 266 13.06 2.51 -10.86
CA VAL A 266 13.69 3.24 -9.75
C VAL A 266 13.49 4.73 -9.95
N LEU A 267 13.06 5.43 -8.91
CA LEU A 267 12.76 6.86 -8.93
C LEU A 267 13.85 7.66 -8.24
N ASP A 268 14.29 7.17 -7.08
CA ASP A 268 15.32 7.81 -6.27
C ASP A 268 16.06 6.78 -5.42
N SER A 269 17.25 7.11 -4.97
CA SER A 269 18.00 6.27 -4.04
C SER A 269 18.86 7.12 -3.11
N GLY A 270 19.07 6.62 -1.89
CA GLY A 270 19.82 7.38 -0.90
C GLY A 270 20.49 6.51 0.14
N LEU A 271 21.72 6.92 0.49
CA LEU A 271 22.43 6.39 1.64
C LEU A 271 21.81 6.99 2.92
N LYS A 272 21.27 6.13 3.78
CA LYS A 272 20.58 6.51 5.00
C LYS A 272 21.57 6.75 6.14
N ASP A 273 22.33 5.72 6.47
CA ASP A 273 23.32 5.75 7.54
C ASP A 273 24.56 4.92 7.19
N ILE A 274 25.70 5.38 7.74
CA ILE A 274 26.96 4.64 7.77
C ILE A 274 27.27 4.36 9.23
N ILE A 275 27.29 3.10 9.61
CA ILE A 275 27.55 2.65 10.97
C ILE A 275 28.95 2.07 11.04
N LEU A 276 29.80 2.66 11.87
CA LEU A 276 31.18 2.25 12.10
C LEU A 276 31.28 1.33 13.31
N PRO A 277 32.17 0.34 13.30
CA PRO A 277 32.58 -0.37 14.52
C PRO A 277 33.11 0.61 15.59
N GLY A 278 32.89 0.28 16.86
CA GLY A 278 33.22 1.15 17.97
C GLY A 278 34.67 1.62 17.99
N GLU A 279 35.62 0.71 17.76
CA GLU A 279 37.06 1.02 17.72
C GLU A 279 37.42 2.05 16.66
N ILE A 280 36.92 1.87 15.43
CA ILE A 280 37.18 2.80 14.31
C ILE A 280 36.56 4.16 14.60
N ARG A 281 35.34 4.20 15.13
CA ARG A 281 34.67 5.44 15.52
C ARG A 281 35.46 6.20 16.58
N ASP A 282 36.03 5.49 17.55
CA ASP A 282 36.80 6.12 18.64
C ASP A 282 38.13 6.71 18.11
N ILE A 283 38.80 6.01 17.19
CA ILE A 283 40.01 6.52 16.52
C ILE A 283 39.66 7.77 15.69
N MET A 284 38.59 7.73 14.90
CA MET A 284 38.14 8.88 14.11
C MET A 284 37.80 10.09 14.97
N ASN A 285 37.14 9.88 16.10
CA ASN A 285 36.86 10.96 17.06
C ASN A 285 38.14 11.56 17.65
N GLN A 286 39.14 10.73 17.93
CA GLN A 286 40.46 11.26 18.41
C GLN A 286 41.16 12.10 17.36
N VAL A 287 41.17 11.65 16.08
CA VAL A 287 41.73 12.42 14.94
C VAL A 287 41.00 13.75 14.81
N LEU A 288 39.65 13.73 14.76
CA LEU A 288 38.85 14.93 14.65
C LEU A 288 39.11 15.93 15.80
N VAL A 289 39.21 15.44 17.04
CA VAL A 289 39.52 16.25 18.21
C VAL A 289 40.92 16.86 18.06
N ALA A 290 41.91 16.10 17.62
CA ALA A 290 43.27 16.59 17.37
C ALA A 290 43.34 17.68 16.30
N GLU A 291 42.64 17.48 15.16
CA GLU A 291 42.52 18.47 14.10
C GLU A 291 41.83 19.76 14.59
N LYS A 292 40.71 19.65 15.30
CA LYS A 292 40.02 20.82 15.86
C LYS A 292 40.84 21.57 16.88
N ARG A 293 41.63 20.87 17.71
CA ARG A 293 42.60 21.50 18.63
C ARG A 293 43.72 22.22 17.87
N ALA A 294 44.26 21.63 16.79
CA ALA A 294 45.27 22.24 15.97
C ALA A 294 44.74 23.54 15.30
N GLN A 295 43.52 23.46 14.75
CA GLN A 295 42.83 24.63 14.15
C GLN A 295 42.61 25.72 15.21
N ALA A 296 42.08 25.40 16.37
CA ALA A 296 41.88 26.34 17.47
C ALA A 296 43.18 27.02 17.91
N ASN A 297 44.25 26.22 18.07
CA ASN A 297 45.58 26.78 18.42
C ASN A 297 46.14 27.71 17.34
N SER A 298 45.94 27.39 16.07
CA SER A 298 46.34 28.24 14.94
C SER A 298 45.58 29.55 14.96
N ILE A 299 44.28 29.55 15.20
CA ILE A 299 43.46 30.76 15.32
C ILE A 299 43.91 31.58 16.54
N MET A 300 44.10 30.97 17.69
CA MET A 300 44.57 31.67 18.92
C MET A 300 45.90 32.36 18.68
N ARG A 301 46.88 31.67 18.11
CA ARG A 301 48.20 32.29 17.79
C ARG A 301 48.06 33.43 16.80
N ARG A 302 47.17 33.33 15.82
CA ARG A 302 46.91 34.41 14.84
C ARG A 302 46.32 35.64 15.54
N GLU A 303 45.35 35.44 16.42
CA GLU A 303 44.69 36.47 17.21
C GLU A 303 45.68 37.10 18.23
N GLU A 304 46.50 36.33 18.92
CA GLU A 304 47.56 36.82 19.79
C GLU A 304 48.57 37.70 19.02
N THR A 305 48.98 37.23 17.82
CA THR A 305 49.88 38.01 16.97
C THR A 305 49.23 39.31 16.52
N ALA A 306 47.95 39.29 16.14
CA ALA A 306 47.18 40.46 15.74
C ALA A 306 47.03 41.45 16.94
N ALA A 307 46.68 40.93 18.10
CA ALA A 307 46.56 41.71 19.34
C ALA A 307 47.91 42.36 19.72
N THR A 308 49.02 41.60 19.69
CA THR A 308 50.37 42.11 19.98
C THR A 308 50.77 43.20 18.97
N ARG A 309 50.51 43.04 17.68
CA ARG A 309 50.73 44.07 16.66
C ARG A 309 49.89 45.33 16.92
N SER A 310 48.61 45.14 17.29
CA SER A 310 47.73 46.27 17.67
C SER A 310 48.24 47.01 18.88
N LEU A 311 48.69 46.31 19.92
CA LEU A 311 49.30 46.89 21.12
C LEU A 311 50.58 47.65 20.78
N LEU A 312 51.46 47.09 19.92
CA LEU A 312 52.69 47.75 19.49
C LEU A 312 52.38 49.04 18.71
N ASN A 313 51.42 49.00 17.82
CA ASN A 313 50.98 50.19 17.06
C ASN A 313 50.39 51.25 18.02
N THR A 314 49.60 50.83 18.97
CA THR A 314 49.04 51.72 20.00
C THR A 314 50.16 52.34 20.85
N ALA A 315 51.17 51.57 21.28
CA ALA A 315 52.31 52.05 22.02
C ALA A 315 53.12 53.09 21.22
N LYS A 316 53.40 52.86 19.96
CA LYS A 316 54.08 53.87 19.09
C LYS A 316 53.27 55.18 18.96
N LEU A 317 51.96 55.09 18.80
CA LEU A 317 51.11 56.30 18.76
C LEU A 317 51.08 57.04 20.10
N MET A 318 51.26 56.35 21.21
CA MET A 318 51.36 56.96 22.55
C MET A 318 52.72 57.63 22.76
N GLU A 319 53.82 57.09 22.21
CA GLU A 319 55.16 57.73 22.26
C GLU A 319 55.16 59.06 21.49
N GLU A 320 54.43 59.12 20.39
CA GLU A 320 54.35 60.30 19.54
C GLU A 320 53.39 61.38 20.07
N ASN A 321 52.42 61.02 20.98
CA ASN A 321 51.36 61.89 21.43
C ASN A 321 51.09 61.77 22.95
N GLN A 322 51.65 62.70 23.74
CA GLN A 322 51.49 62.76 25.20
C GLN A 322 50.02 62.87 25.63
N MET A 323 49.17 63.48 24.85
CA MET A 323 47.75 63.61 25.14
C MET A 323 47.04 62.26 25.09
N LEU A 324 47.37 61.42 24.09
CA LEU A 324 46.85 60.10 23.92
C LEU A 324 47.29 59.16 25.07
N TYR A 325 48.52 59.31 25.52
CA TYR A 325 49.01 58.60 26.68
C TYR A 325 48.19 58.89 27.96
N LYS A 326 47.91 60.18 28.23
CA LYS A 326 47.10 60.59 29.38
C LYS A 326 45.64 60.06 29.29
N LEU A 327 45.03 60.07 28.09
CA LEU A 327 43.68 59.51 27.89
C LEU A 327 43.64 58.02 28.16
N LYS A 328 44.62 57.28 27.72
CA LYS A 328 44.76 55.85 27.97
C LYS A 328 45.01 55.53 29.44
N GLU A 329 45.78 56.38 30.12
CA GLU A 329 46.00 56.28 31.55
C GLU A 329 44.68 56.46 32.32
N MET A 330 43.85 57.42 31.93
CA MET A 330 42.53 57.64 32.52
C MET A 330 41.56 56.45 32.27
N GLU A 331 41.53 55.89 31.01
CA GLU A 331 40.73 54.71 30.68
C GLU A 331 41.16 53.48 31.52
N TYR A 332 42.43 53.33 31.79
CA TYR A 332 42.93 52.23 32.64
C TYR A 332 42.51 52.42 34.08
N ILE A 333 42.55 53.65 34.60
CA ILE A 333 42.09 53.96 35.93
C ILE A 333 40.60 53.75 36.06
N GLU A 334 39.80 54.12 35.04
CA GLU A 334 38.36 53.87 35.01
C GLU A 334 38.05 52.36 35.02
N LYS A 335 38.72 51.56 34.22
CA LYS A 335 38.56 50.07 34.23
C LYS A 335 39.00 49.41 35.56
N ILE A 336 39.96 50.00 36.25
CA ILE A 336 40.36 49.55 37.58
C ILE A 336 39.28 49.93 38.61
N ALA A 337 38.78 51.17 38.54
CA ALA A 337 37.72 51.66 39.43
C ALA A 337 36.42 50.86 39.30
N GLU A 338 36.04 50.43 38.06
CA GLU A 338 34.87 49.58 37.82
C GLU A 338 34.98 48.20 38.52
N LYS A 339 36.18 47.69 38.73
CA LYS A 339 36.43 46.38 39.36
C LYS A 339 36.62 46.43 40.88
N ILE A 340 36.76 47.63 41.47
CA ILE A 340 37.04 47.85 42.88
C ILE A 340 35.84 48.56 43.53
N ASN A 341 35.16 47.88 44.46
CA ASN A 341 33.98 48.43 45.14
C ASN A 341 34.26 49.60 46.07
N SER A 342 35.51 49.85 46.50
CA SER A 342 35.89 51.03 47.29
C SER A 342 37.38 51.27 47.20
N ILE A 343 37.78 52.52 46.99
CA ILE A 343 39.16 53.00 47.02
C ILE A 343 39.23 54.08 48.13
N SER A 344 40.02 53.85 49.17
CA SER A 344 40.29 54.84 50.21
C SER A 344 41.61 55.52 49.94
N VAL A 345 41.57 56.82 49.57
CA VAL A 345 42.75 57.65 49.32
C VAL A 345 42.86 58.66 50.50
N SER A 346 43.90 58.53 51.33
CA SER A 346 44.12 59.47 52.41
C SER A 346 45.31 60.39 52.07
N GLY A 347 44.98 61.64 51.77
CA GLY A 347 45.84 62.82 51.80
C GLY A 347 46.91 62.89 50.74
N SER A 348 46.66 63.57 49.70
CA SER A 348 47.48 64.52 48.96
C SER A 348 46.80 64.91 47.62
N ASN A 349 47.23 66.00 47.02
CA ASN A 349 46.60 66.62 45.82
C ASN A 349 46.80 65.86 44.51
N ASN A 350 47.32 64.64 44.50
CA ASN A 350 47.60 63.92 43.28
C ASN A 350 47.21 62.41 43.33
N VAL A 351 45.91 62.13 43.29
CA VAL A 351 45.31 60.80 43.32
C VAL A 351 45.86 59.84 42.25
N VAL A 352 46.22 60.38 41.11
CA VAL A 352 46.79 59.63 39.98
C VAL A 352 48.21 59.10 40.30
N ALA A 353 49.01 59.87 41.02
CA ALA A 353 50.38 59.46 41.41
C ALA A 353 50.37 58.37 42.46
N GLU A 354 49.43 58.44 43.43
CA GLU A 354 49.27 57.40 44.45
C GLU A 354 48.71 56.10 43.90
N LEU A 355 47.75 56.14 43.06
CA LEU A 355 47.26 54.96 42.38
C LEU A 355 48.38 54.29 41.54
N LYS A 356 49.24 55.07 40.89
CA LYS A 356 50.37 54.53 40.15
C LYS A 356 51.38 53.79 41.07
N GLN A 357 51.61 54.26 42.26
CA GLN A 357 52.52 53.59 43.27
C GLN A 357 51.96 52.25 43.79
N ILE A 358 50.64 52.12 43.85
CA ILE A 358 50.00 50.86 44.31
C ILE A 358 50.15 49.73 43.25
N PHE A 359 50.21 50.09 41.93
CA PHE A 359 50.27 49.11 40.88
C PHE A 359 51.66 48.93 40.23
N THR A 360 52.71 49.60 40.71
CA THR A 360 54.08 49.43 40.20
C THR A 360 55.01 48.61 41.17
N LYS A 361 54.39 47.67 41.89
CA LYS A 361 55.19 46.65 42.62
C LYS A 361 55.11 45.33 41.92
#